data_f9159737cd95c9a173f734780070ec87
#
_entry.id   f9159737cd95c9a173f734780070ec87
#
_cell.length_a   1.000
_cell.length_b   1.000
_cell.length_c   1.000
_cell.angle_alpha   90.00
_cell.angle_beta   90.00
_cell.angle_gamma   90.00
#
_symmetry.space_group_name_H-M   'P 1'
#
loop_
_entity.id
_entity.type
_entity.pdbx_description
1 polymer ?
#
loop_
_entity_poly.entity_id
_entity_poly.type
_entity_poly.pdbx_seq_one_letter_code
_entity_poly.pdbx_strand_id
1 'polypeptide(L)'
;MLKKAYVISTSRRPPSNVNGSLGTPRGLHAIAEKIGAGQPPGIVFKHRVATGFHYAEYEERLYADDAPPAVRAAAGGNMITTRILWLKGLEPGVNQGGDVDTHARYIYIHGTNREDLLGQPQSAGCILMGNLDVIELFELVRSGDPVWIDD
;
A
#
# COMPACT_ATOMS: atom_id res chain seq x y z
N MET A 1 -3.62 -13.29 21.25
CA MET A 1 -2.29 -12.85 21.77
C MET A 1 -1.56 -12.06 20.71
N LEU A 2 -1.07 -10.88 21.07
CA LEU A 2 -0.24 -10.06 20.17
C LEU A 2 1.15 -10.71 20.04
N LYS A 3 1.56 -11.01 18.81
CA LYS A 3 2.86 -11.64 18.55
C LYS A 3 3.89 -10.64 18.03
N LYS A 4 3.45 -9.66 17.26
CA LYS A 4 4.31 -8.64 16.69
C LYS A 4 3.52 -7.39 16.35
N ALA A 5 4.19 -6.24 16.44
CA ALA A 5 3.62 -4.95 16.08
C ALA A 5 4.56 -4.22 15.12
N TYR A 6 3.97 -3.45 14.20
CA TYR A 6 4.70 -2.64 13.24
C TYR A 6 4.17 -1.21 13.25
N VAL A 7 5.05 -0.26 12.98
CA VAL A 7 4.62 1.12 12.72
C VAL A 7 4.14 1.20 11.28
N ILE A 8 2.96 1.76 11.08
CA ILE A 8 2.34 1.93 9.77
C ILE A 8 1.95 3.39 9.55
N SER A 9 1.63 3.70 8.30
CA SER A 9 0.94 4.94 7.93
C SER A 9 -0.31 4.61 7.15
N THR A 10 -1.34 5.43 7.28
CA THR A 10 -2.56 5.34 6.52
C THR A 10 -2.84 6.66 5.81
N SER A 11 -4.07 6.89 5.37
CA SER A 11 -4.42 8.04 4.56
C SER A 11 -4.23 9.38 5.26
N ARG A 12 -3.92 10.40 4.46
CA ARG A 12 -3.97 11.80 4.86
C ARG A 12 -5.40 12.29 5.07
N ARG A 13 -6.39 11.59 4.53
CA ARG A 13 -7.81 11.88 4.70
C ARG A 13 -8.39 11.09 5.85
N PRO A 14 -9.52 11.51 6.43
CA PRO A 14 -10.21 10.70 7.44
C PRO A 14 -10.55 9.30 6.93
N PRO A 15 -10.61 8.29 7.79
CA PRO A 15 -11.00 6.95 7.39
C PRO A 15 -12.34 6.96 6.67
N SER A 16 -12.41 6.24 5.55
CA SER A 16 -13.64 6.15 4.75
C SER A 16 -13.62 4.91 3.86
N ASN A 17 -14.78 4.31 3.70
CA ASN A 17 -14.97 3.15 2.83
C ASN A 17 -15.40 3.54 1.41
N VAL A 18 -15.75 4.81 1.19
CA VAL A 18 -16.31 5.28 -0.07
C VAL A 18 -15.22 5.45 -1.13
N ASN A 19 -15.51 4.95 -2.34
CA ASN A 19 -14.63 5.14 -3.50
C ASN A 19 -14.46 6.64 -3.80
N GLY A 20 -13.23 7.05 -4.07
CA GLY A 20 -12.90 8.44 -4.32
C GLY A 20 -12.69 9.29 -3.08
N SER A 21 -12.97 8.77 -1.88
CA SER A 21 -12.74 9.48 -0.63
C SER A 21 -11.26 9.64 -0.29
N LEU A 22 -10.41 8.80 -0.85
CA LEU A 22 -8.99 8.67 -0.53
C LEU A 22 -8.72 8.24 0.91
N GLY A 23 -9.74 7.84 1.66
CA GLY A 23 -9.62 7.36 3.03
C GLY A 23 -9.26 5.87 3.10
N THR A 24 -8.62 5.47 4.19
CA THR A 24 -8.39 4.05 4.46
C THR A 24 -9.69 3.42 4.94
N PRO A 25 -10.12 2.29 4.34
CA PRO A 25 -11.38 1.66 4.71
C PRO A 25 -11.30 0.98 6.07
N ARG A 26 -12.45 0.85 6.72
CA ARG A 26 -12.61 0.15 8.00
C ARG A 26 -13.29 -1.18 7.82
N GLY A 27 -13.16 -2.03 8.82
CA GLY A 27 -13.91 -3.26 8.95
C GLY A 27 -13.08 -4.50 8.65
N LEU A 28 -13.79 -5.61 8.48
CA LEU A 28 -13.18 -6.90 8.26
C LEU A 28 -12.81 -7.09 6.80
N HIS A 29 -11.57 -7.41 6.59
CA HIS A 29 -10.96 -7.67 5.28
C HIS A 29 -10.27 -9.02 5.28
N ALA A 30 -9.83 -9.44 4.11
CA ALA A 30 -8.90 -10.55 3.95
C ALA A 30 -7.81 -10.15 2.95
N ILE A 31 -6.68 -10.83 3.03
CA ILE A 31 -5.65 -10.72 2.01
C ILE A 31 -6.13 -11.47 0.77
N ALA A 32 -6.34 -10.74 -0.34
CA ALA A 32 -6.77 -11.33 -1.60
C ALA A 32 -5.60 -11.92 -2.37
N GLU A 33 -4.53 -11.13 -2.52
CA GLU A 33 -3.34 -11.53 -3.29
C GLU A 33 -2.07 -11.04 -2.61
N LYS A 34 -1.02 -11.85 -2.75
CA LYS A 34 0.35 -11.52 -2.31
C LYS A 34 1.22 -11.36 -3.55
N ILE A 35 1.83 -10.20 -3.72
CA ILE A 35 2.60 -9.84 -4.91
C ILE A 35 4.00 -9.40 -4.51
N GLY A 36 5.02 -9.86 -5.23
CA GLY A 36 6.39 -9.40 -5.07
C GLY A 36 7.33 -10.37 -4.35
N ALA A 37 6.95 -11.64 -4.19
CA ALA A 37 7.83 -12.64 -3.57
C ALA A 37 9.21 -12.66 -4.24
N GLY A 38 10.26 -12.67 -3.42
CA GLY A 38 11.64 -12.74 -3.91
C GLY A 38 12.24 -11.44 -4.41
N GLN A 39 11.47 -10.35 -4.50
CA GLN A 39 12.02 -9.06 -4.91
C GLN A 39 12.89 -8.44 -3.81
N PRO A 40 13.99 -7.76 -4.16
CA PRO A 40 14.81 -7.03 -3.19
C PRO A 40 14.02 -5.92 -2.49
N PRO A 41 14.38 -5.55 -1.24
CA PRO A 41 13.76 -4.41 -0.57
C PRO A 41 13.89 -3.13 -1.40
N GLY A 42 12.82 -2.35 -1.44
CA GLY A 42 12.80 -1.05 -2.12
C GLY A 42 12.49 -1.08 -3.61
N ILE A 43 12.27 -2.25 -4.19
CA ILE A 43 11.89 -2.33 -5.61
C ILE A 43 10.51 -1.70 -5.81
N VAL A 44 10.41 -0.81 -6.80
CA VAL A 44 9.18 -0.10 -7.14
C VAL A 44 8.26 -0.98 -7.97
N PHE A 45 6.97 -0.94 -7.66
CA PHE A 45 5.93 -1.61 -8.43
C PHE A 45 5.08 -0.59 -9.18
N LYS A 46 4.73 -0.91 -10.43
CA LYS A 46 3.77 -0.16 -11.24
C LYS A 46 2.71 -1.13 -11.75
N HIS A 47 1.44 -0.81 -11.55
CA HIS A 47 0.33 -1.68 -11.91
C HIS A 47 0.53 -3.12 -11.41
N ARG A 48 1.03 -3.26 -10.19
CA ARG A 48 1.31 -4.54 -9.52
C ARG A 48 2.42 -5.38 -10.17
N VAL A 49 3.26 -4.74 -10.97
CA VAL A 49 4.40 -5.39 -11.62
C VAL A 49 5.69 -4.73 -11.12
N ALA A 50 6.68 -5.56 -10.75
CA ALA A 50 8.00 -5.06 -10.35
C ALA A 50 8.69 -4.37 -11.52
N THR A 51 9.20 -3.16 -11.29
CA THR A 51 9.91 -2.39 -12.33
C THR A 51 11.36 -2.82 -12.48
N GLY A 52 11.93 -3.53 -11.51
CA GLY A 52 13.35 -3.88 -11.47
C GLY A 52 14.23 -2.76 -10.90
N PHE A 53 13.66 -1.61 -10.55
CA PHE A 53 14.41 -0.47 -10.01
C PHE A 53 14.08 -0.23 -8.54
N HIS A 54 15.14 0.02 -7.75
CA HIS A 54 14.99 0.52 -6.39
C HIS A 54 14.41 1.95 -6.43
N TYR A 55 13.66 2.34 -5.41
CA TYR A 55 13.00 3.65 -5.42
C TYR A 55 13.97 4.83 -5.55
N ALA A 56 15.19 4.73 -5.04
CA ALA A 56 16.20 5.78 -5.20
C ALA A 56 16.58 5.98 -6.68
N GLU A 57 16.82 4.88 -7.41
CA GLU A 57 17.10 4.92 -8.84
C GLU A 57 15.89 5.37 -9.66
N TYR A 58 14.71 4.95 -9.22
CA TYR A 58 13.47 5.31 -9.90
C TYR A 58 13.19 6.81 -9.76
N GLU A 59 13.42 7.38 -8.59
CA GLU A 59 13.32 8.83 -8.36
C GLU A 59 14.27 9.61 -9.26
N GLU A 60 15.53 9.20 -9.38
CA GLU A 60 16.49 9.83 -10.27
C GLU A 60 16.01 9.86 -11.72
N ARG A 61 15.38 8.78 -12.19
CA ARG A 61 14.81 8.73 -13.55
C ARG A 61 13.61 9.64 -13.71
N LEU A 62 12.77 9.75 -12.66
CA LEU A 62 11.60 10.63 -12.68
C LEU A 62 11.98 12.10 -12.67
N TYR A 63 13.13 12.44 -12.08
CA TYR A 63 13.67 13.78 -12.04
C TYR A 63 14.60 14.11 -13.22
N ALA A 64 14.78 13.19 -14.17
CA ALA A 64 15.54 13.46 -15.37
C ALA A 64 14.91 14.65 -16.12
N ASP A 65 15.75 15.51 -16.72
CA ASP A 65 15.32 16.76 -17.34
C ASP A 65 14.27 16.56 -18.44
N ASP A 66 14.23 15.40 -19.05
CA ASP A 66 13.29 15.04 -20.11
C ASP A 66 12.00 14.38 -19.59
N ALA A 67 11.87 14.20 -18.28
CA ALA A 67 10.67 13.59 -17.73
C ALA A 67 9.42 14.47 -17.94
N PRO A 68 8.28 13.88 -18.36
CA PRO A 68 7.04 14.64 -18.49
C PRO A 68 6.62 15.31 -17.19
N PRO A 69 5.95 16.50 -17.25
CA PRO A 69 5.50 17.19 -16.03
C PRO A 69 4.64 16.35 -15.09
N ALA A 70 3.76 15.51 -15.63
CA ALA A 70 2.93 14.62 -14.83
C ALA A 70 3.76 13.58 -14.05
N VAL A 71 4.84 13.10 -14.66
CA VAL A 71 5.77 12.16 -14.03
C VAL A 71 6.54 12.84 -12.92
N ARG A 72 7.01 14.06 -13.15
CA ARG A 72 7.68 14.89 -12.13
C ARG A 72 6.78 15.17 -10.94
N ALA A 73 5.53 15.47 -11.18
CA ALA A 73 4.54 15.73 -10.13
C ALA A 73 4.30 14.48 -9.26
N ALA A 74 4.36 13.29 -9.85
CA ALA A 74 4.23 12.03 -9.14
C ALA A 74 5.47 11.66 -8.32
N ALA A 75 6.63 12.20 -8.66
CA ALA A 75 7.92 11.83 -8.06
C ALA A 75 8.03 12.14 -6.56
N GLY A 76 7.31 13.17 -6.08
CA GLY A 76 7.26 13.50 -4.65
C GLY A 76 6.23 12.70 -3.86
N GLY A 77 5.46 11.82 -4.50
CA GLY A 77 4.41 11.04 -3.89
C GLY A 77 4.89 9.73 -3.30
N ASN A 78 3.95 9.00 -2.71
CA ASN A 78 4.22 7.67 -2.20
C ASN A 78 4.35 6.67 -3.35
N MET A 79 5.45 5.96 -3.38
CA MET A 79 5.65 4.83 -4.28
C MET A 79 5.23 3.53 -3.60
N ILE A 80 4.80 2.58 -4.39
CA ILE A 80 4.54 1.22 -3.93
C ILE A 80 5.84 0.44 -4.07
N THR A 81 6.37 -0.03 -2.96
CA THR A 81 7.67 -0.71 -2.95
C THR A 81 7.62 -2.06 -2.25
N THR A 82 8.57 -2.90 -2.56
CA THR A 82 8.96 -4.10 -1.81
C THR A 82 7.98 -5.27 -1.91
N ARG A 83 6.76 -5.11 -1.45
CA ARG A 83 5.70 -6.14 -1.46
C ARG A 83 4.33 -5.49 -1.53
N ILE A 84 3.39 -6.21 -2.10
CA ILE A 84 1.98 -5.82 -2.10
C ILE A 84 1.15 -6.93 -1.47
N LEU A 85 0.37 -6.58 -0.45
CA LEU A 85 -0.72 -7.39 0.05
C LEU A 85 -2.02 -6.70 -0.35
N TRP A 86 -2.68 -7.21 -1.37
CA TRP A 86 -3.92 -6.62 -1.88
C TRP A 86 -5.08 -7.08 -1.03
N LEU A 87 -5.85 -6.16 -0.48
CA LEU A 87 -6.96 -6.45 0.43
C LEU A 87 -8.29 -6.54 -0.31
N LYS A 88 -9.18 -7.35 0.24
CA LYS A 88 -10.59 -7.37 -0.14
C LYS A 88 -11.46 -7.24 1.10
N GLY A 89 -12.59 -6.54 0.97
CA GLY A 89 -13.57 -6.43 2.04
C GLY A 89 -14.39 -7.71 2.19
N LEU A 90 -14.78 -8.04 3.40
CA LEU A 90 -15.61 -9.21 3.71
C LEU A 90 -17.01 -8.83 4.17
N GLU A 91 -17.31 -7.54 4.31
CA GLU A 91 -18.59 -7.05 4.80
C GLU A 91 -19.38 -6.38 3.69
N PRO A 92 -20.37 -7.07 3.07
CA PRO A 92 -21.19 -6.50 1.99
C PRO A 92 -21.85 -5.19 2.41
N GLY A 93 -21.75 -4.18 1.54
CA GLY A 93 -22.31 -2.85 1.81
C GLY A 93 -21.47 -1.96 2.73
N VAL A 94 -20.45 -2.50 3.36
CA VAL A 94 -19.50 -1.76 4.22
C VAL A 94 -18.17 -1.56 3.49
N ASN A 95 -17.57 -2.65 3.05
CA ASN A 95 -16.28 -2.63 2.34
C ASN A 95 -16.23 -3.61 1.15
N GLN A 96 -17.37 -4.17 0.77
CA GLN A 96 -17.50 -5.08 -0.36
C GLN A 96 -18.68 -4.66 -1.24
N GLY A 97 -18.43 -4.56 -2.54
CA GLY A 97 -19.44 -4.23 -3.54
C GLY A 97 -19.68 -2.73 -3.71
N GLY A 98 -20.34 -2.36 -4.78
CA GLY A 98 -20.75 -0.99 -5.08
C GLY A 98 -19.59 0.02 -5.04
N ASP A 99 -19.85 1.16 -4.43
CA ASP A 99 -18.90 2.25 -4.29
C ASP A 99 -18.05 2.19 -3.02
N VAL A 100 -18.12 1.07 -2.27
CA VAL A 100 -17.34 0.86 -1.05
C VAL A 100 -16.39 -0.34 -1.15
N ASP A 101 -16.19 -0.89 -2.33
CA ASP A 101 -15.41 -2.11 -2.53
C ASP A 101 -13.91 -1.87 -2.35
N THR A 102 -13.34 -2.38 -1.27
CA THR A 102 -11.93 -2.23 -0.95
C THR A 102 -11.02 -2.77 -2.05
N HIS A 103 -11.33 -3.94 -2.60
CA HIS A 103 -10.52 -4.55 -3.65
C HIS A 103 -10.52 -3.70 -4.93
N ALA A 104 -11.70 -3.24 -5.35
CA ALA A 104 -11.84 -2.38 -6.52
C ALA A 104 -11.20 -1.00 -6.34
N ARG A 105 -11.03 -0.55 -5.09
CA ARG A 105 -10.33 0.69 -4.75
C ARG A 105 -8.81 0.53 -4.73
N TYR A 106 -8.27 -0.65 -5.00
CA TYR A 106 -6.83 -0.92 -4.98
C TYR A 106 -6.18 -0.61 -3.63
N ILE A 107 -6.80 -1.04 -2.55
CA ILE A 107 -6.24 -0.86 -1.21
C ILE A 107 -5.24 -1.98 -0.91
N TYR A 108 -3.98 -1.59 -0.72
CA TYR A 108 -2.88 -2.50 -0.43
C TYR A 108 -2.25 -2.21 0.92
N ILE A 109 -1.63 -3.23 1.50
CA ILE A 109 -0.53 -3.05 2.45
C ILE A 109 0.75 -3.16 1.62
N HIS A 110 1.61 -2.16 1.65
CA HIS A 110 2.84 -2.17 0.85
C HIS A 110 3.98 -1.40 1.52
N GLY A 111 5.19 -1.60 1.02
CA GLY A 111 6.35 -0.81 1.42
C GLY A 111 6.30 0.62 0.89
N THR A 112 7.15 1.48 1.42
CA THR A 112 7.18 2.91 1.08
C THR A 112 8.60 3.37 0.77
N ASN A 113 8.69 4.39 -0.09
CA ASN A 113 9.94 5.13 -0.34
C ASN A 113 10.19 6.24 0.70
N ARG A 114 9.28 6.40 1.67
CA ARG A 114 9.37 7.45 2.69
C ARG A 114 9.22 6.86 4.10
N GLU A 115 10.16 5.98 4.47
CA GLU A 115 10.16 5.38 5.80
C GLU A 115 10.30 6.41 6.93
N ASP A 116 10.91 7.56 6.63
CA ASP A 116 11.05 8.67 7.56
C ASP A 116 9.70 9.25 8.02
N LEU A 117 8.63 9.04 7.25
CA LEU A 117 7.30 9.54 7.56
C LEU A 117 6.37 8.48 8.17
N LEU A 118 6.84 7.26 8.40
CA LEU A 118 6.00 6.23 9.03
C LEU A 118 5.50 6.67 10.41
N GLY A 119 4.25 6.37 10.69
CA GLY A 119 3.54 6.82 11.89
C GLY A 119 2.75 8.12 11.68
N GLN A 120 2.91 8.76 10.51
CA GLN A 120 2.20 9.98 10.15
C GLN A 120 1.23 9.72 9.00
N PRO A 121 0.13 10.48 8.86
CA PRO A 121 -0.76 10.35 7.71
C PRO A 121 -0.03 10.63 6.41
N GLN A 122 -0.10 9.71 5.44
CA GLN A 122 0.70 9.80 4.22
C GLN A 122 -0.02 9.44 2.94
N SER A 123 -0.86 8.39 2.96
CA SER A 123 -1.33 7.75 1.73
C SER A 123 -2.64 8.34 1.23
N ALA A 124 -3.10 7.80 0.11
CA ALA A 124 -4.42 8.04 -0.47
C ALA A 124 -5.34 6.82 -0.27
N GLY A 125 -5.17 6.11 0.85
CA GLY A 125 -6.00 4.99 1.25
C GLY A 125 -5.23 3.72 1.62
N CYS A 126 -4.10 3.46 1.01
CA CYS A 126 -3.27 2.28 1.31
C CYS A 126 -2.64 2.34 2.70
N ILE A 127 -2.22 1.19 3.19
CA ILE A 127 -1.51 1.03 4.45
C ILE A 127 -0.02 0.87 4.13
N LEU A 128 0.80 1.80 4.61
CA LEU A 128 2.23 1.85 4.34
C LEU A 128 3.02 1.25 5.49
N MET A 129 4.05 0.48 5.14
CA MET A 129 4.96 -0.14 6.10
C MET A 129 6.41 0.10 5.71
N GLY A 130 7.32 -0.07 6.66
CA GLY A 130 8.75 -0.14 6.36
C GLY A 130 9.04 -1.30 5.41
N ASN A 131 10.09 -1.16 4.59
CA ASN A 131 10.39 -2.16 3.55
C ASN A 131 10.75 -3.53 4.13
N LEU A 132 11.55 -3.58 5.18
CA LEU A 132 11.88 -4.83 5.86
C LEU A 132 10.69 -5.38 6.64
N ASP A 133 9.87 -4.52 7.22
CA ASP A 133 8.68 -4.92 7.96
C ASP A 133 7.64 -5.58 7.06
N VAL A 134 7.40 -5.04 5.87
CA VAL A 134 6.43 -5.62 4.95
C VAL A 134 6.92 -6.95 4.38
N ILE A 135 8.22 -7.16 4.23
CA ILE A 135 8.78 -8.47 3.86
C ILE A 135 8.48 -9.48 4.96
N GLU A 136 8.72 -9.12 6.22
CA GLU A 136 8.44 -10.01 7.35
C GLU A 136 6.96 -10.36 7.44
N LEU A 137 6.08 -9.35 7.35
CA LEU A 137 4.64 -9.58 7.35
C LEU A 137 4.21 -10.48 6.18
N PHE A 138 4.75 -10.23 5.00
CA PHE A 138 4.47 -11.02 3.80
C PHE A 138 4.77 -12.51 4.00
N GLU A 139 5.87 -12.83 4.68
CA GLU A 139 6.24 -14.21 4.98
C GLU A 139 5.35 -14.86 6.05
N LEU A 140 4.80 -14.05 6.96
CA LEU A 140 3.97 -14.55 8.08
C LEU A 140 2.52 -14.81 7.69
N VAL A 141 2.01 -14.18 6.63
CA VAL A 141 0.59 -14.23 6.26
C VAL A 141 0.35 -15.01 4.98
N ARG A 142 -0.90 -15.41 4.78
CA ARG A 142 -1.37 -16.14 3.59
C ARG A 142 -2.55 -15.43 2.97
N SER A 143 -2.77 -15.65 1.67
CA SER A 143 -4.03 -15.25 1.04
C SER A 143 -5.20 -15.89 1.78
N GLY A 144 -6.22 -15.09 2.06
CA GLY A 144 -7.36 -15.50 2.86
C GLY A 144 -7.27 -15.14 4.34
N ASP A 145 -6.09 -14.80 4.86
CA ASP A 145 -5.96 -14.38 6.25
C ASP A 145 -6.77 -13.11 6.52
N PRO A 146 -7.45 -13.05 7.68
CA PRO A 146 -8.27 -11.89 8.01
C PRO A 146 -7.42 -10.69 8.41
N VAL A 147 -7.91 -9.50 8.04
CA VAL A 147 -7.33 -8.21 8.43
C VAL A 147 -8.46 -7.32 8.94
N TRP A 148 -8.36 -6.90 10.18
CA TRP A 148 -9.30 -5.95 10.77
C TRP A 148 -8.68 -4.56 10.74
N ILE A 149 -9.39 -3.61 10.12
CA ILE A 149 -8.96 -2.20 10.06
C ILE A 149 -9.90 -1.38 10.92
N ASP A 150 -9.32 -0.66 11.87
CA ASP A 150 -10.02 0.14 12.85
C ASP A 150 -9.39 1.54 12.94
N ASP A 151 -10.06 2.45 13.60
CA ASP A 151 -9.59 3.83 13.78
C ASP A 151 -8.39 3.93 14.74
#